data_f517f1e526ec0c03324b53e150eeda01
#
_entry.id   f517f1e526ec0c03324b53e150eeda01
#
_cell.length_a   1.000
_cell.length_b   1.000
_cell.length_c   1.000
_cell.angle_alpha   90.00
_cell.angle_beta   90.00
_cell.angle_gamma   90.00
#
_symmetry.space_group_name_H-M   'P 1'
#
loop_
_entity.id
_entity.type
_entity.pdbx_description
1 polymer ?
#
loop_
_entity_poly.entity_id
_entity_poly.type
_entity_poly.pdbx_seq_one_letter_code
_entity_poly.pdbx_strand_id
1 'polypeptide(L)' 'MTHPLRNAGWLAQRLAEARAIIADVAWHSDHLIRLACNVLVAHGATEAERRDARVLLMVVDVRRPVRAAQRDKQRRARP' A
#
# COMPACT_ATOMS: atom_id res chain seq x y z
N MET A 1 -26.17 11.87 8.33
CA MET A 1 -26.76 11.01 7.27
C MET A 1 -25.78 10.85 6.13
N THR A 2 -25.46 9.64 5.78
CA THR A 2 -24.42 9.37 4.78
C THR A 2 -25.05 9.29 3.38
N HIS A 3 -24.60 10.12 2.48
CA HIS A 3 -25.06 10.09 1.09
C HIS A 3 -24.37 8.96 0.33
N PRO A 4 -25.12 8.09 -0.35
CA PRO A 4 -24.51 7.00 -1.14
C PRO A 4 -23.54 7.51 -2.21
N LEU A 5 -23.88 8.63 -2.87
CA LEU A 5 -22.99 9.23 -3.88
C LEU A 5 -21.67 9.71 -3.28
N ARG A 6 -21.70 10.24 -2.06
CA ARG A 6 -20.52 10.70 -1.36
C ARG A 6 -19.60 9.53 -1.00
N ASN A 7 -20.19 8.41 -0.55
CA ASN A 7 -19.43 7.22 -0.23
C ASN A 7 -18.80 6.59 -1.47
N ALA A 8 -19.54 6.56 -2.59
CA ALA A 8 -19.03 6.05 -3.85
C ALA A 8 -17.88 6.91 -4.37
N GLY A 9 -18.00 8.23 -4.27
CA GLY A 9 -16.95 9.16 -4.67
C GLY A 9 -15.68 9.00 -3.83
N TRP A 10 -15.85 8.81 -2.51
CA TRP A 10 -14.73 8.59 -1.61
C TRP A 10 -13.98 7.30 -1.96
N LEU A 11 -14.69 6.21 -2.21
CA LEU A 11 -14.08 4.94 -2.57
C LEU A 11 -13.35 5.04 -3.90
N ALA A 12 -13.96 5.67 -4.91
CA ALA A 12 -13.32 5.86 -6.20
C ALA A 12 -12.02 6.63 -6.08
N GLN A 13 -12.01 7.67 -5.25
CA GLN A 13 -10.82 8.46 -4.98
C GLN A 13 -9.73 7.62 -4.31
N ARG A 14 -10.09 6.81 -3.31
CA ARG A 14 -9.14 5.93 -2.62
C ARG A 14 -8.53 4.89 -3.56
N LEU A 15 -9.35 4.34 -4.45
CA LEU A 15 -8.85 3.40 -5.46
C LEU A 15 -7.88 4.06 -6.42
N ALA A 16 -8.19 5.28 -6.89
CA ALA A 16 -7.32 6.02 -7.77
C ALA A 16 -5.97 6.33 -7.10
N GLU A 17 -5.98 6.77 -5.85
CA GLU A 17 -4.77 7.02 -5.07
C GLU A 17 -3.94 5.75 -4.89
N ALA A 18 -4.60 4.64 -4.54
CA ALA A 18 -3.93 3.37 -4.35
C ALA A 18 -3.26 2.88 -5.63
N ARG A 19 -3.96 3.00 -6.76
CA ARG A 19 -3.41 2.62 -8.06
C ARG A 19 -2.20 3.46 -8.44
N ALA A 20 -2.25 4.75 -8.15
CA ALA A 20 -1.14 5.66 -8.42
C ALA A 20 0.11 5.28 -7.59
N ILE A 21 -0.08 4.94 -6.32
CA ILE A 21 1.02 4.53 -5.45
C ILE A 21 1.65 3.22 -5.95
N ILE A 22 0.82 2.25 -6.32
CA ILE A 22 1.31 0.94 -6.78
C ILE A 22 1.99 1.05 -8.14
N ALA A 23 1.56 1.97 -9.00
CA ALA A 23 2.21 2.19 -10.29
C ALA A 23 3.63 2.75 -10.13
N ASP A 24 3.98 3.28 -8.96
CA ASP A 24 5.24 4.00 -8.77
C ASP A 24 5.85 3.68 -7.40
N VAL A 25 5.92 2.39 -7.09
CA VAL A 25 6.31 1.90 -5.75
C VAL A 25 7.71 2.37 -5.33
N ALA A 26 8.60 2.62 -6.28
CA ALA A 26 9.96 3.03 -5.97
C ALA A 26 10.01 4.39 -5.25
N TRP A 27 8.98 5.22 -5.42
CA TRP A 27 8.93 6.58 -4.89
C TRP A 27 8.11 6.70 -3.60
N HIS A 28 7.63 5.56 -3.07
CA HIS A 28 6.76 5.58 -1.89
C HIS A 28 7.34 4.69 -0.79
N SER A 29 7.02 5.04 0.45
CA SER A 29 7.42 4.25 1.61
C SER A 29 6.68 2.91 1.60
N ASP A 30 7.25 1.91 2.26
CA ASP A 30 6.61 0.60 2.42
C ASP A 30 5.26 0.74 3.14
N HIS A 31 5.16 1.68 4.07
CA HIS A 31 3.90 1.95 4.77
C HIS A 31 2.79 2.39 3.81
N LEU A 32 3.09 3.33 2.91
CA LEU A 32 2.12 3.80 1.92
C LEU A 32 1.75 2.70 0.92
N ILE A 33 2.75 1.93 0.47
CA ILE A 33 2.50 0.80 -0.43
C ILE A 33 1.58 -0.21 0.24
N ARG A 34 1.81 -0.50 1.52
CA ARG A 34 0.98 -1.41 2.29
C ARG A 34 -0.47 -0.93 2.39
N LEU A 35 -0.66 0.36 2.71
CA LEU A 35 -2.00 0.94 2.76
C LEU A 35 -2.71 0.86 1.41
N ALA A 36 -1.99 1.17 0.33
CA ALA A 36 -2.53 1.08 -1.03
C ALA A 36 -2.93 -0.35 -1.38
N CYS A 37 -2.09 -1.33 -1.04
CA CYS A 37 -2.39 -2.74 -1.25
C CYS A 37 -3.64 -3.17 -0.51
N ASN A 38 -3.80 -2.74 0.75
CA ASN A 38 -4.98 -3.07 1.54
C ASN A 38 -6.26 -2.54 0.89
N VAL A 39 -6.22 -1.33 0.34
CA VAL A 39 -7.36 -0.77 -0.38
C VAL A 39 -7.70 -1.63 -1.61
N LEU A 40 -6.70 -2.02 -2.39
CA LEU A 40 -6.93 -2.80 -3.61
C LEU A 40 -7.32 -4.25 -3.32
N VAL A 41 -6.83 -4.85 -2.26
CA VAL A 41 -7.24 -6.20 -1.85
C VAL A 41 -8.74 -6.20 -1.47
N ALA A 42 -9.19 -5.16 -0.78
CA ALA A 42 -10.57 -5.06 -0.34
C ALA A 42 -11.53 -4.61 -1.44
N HIS A 43 -11.10 -3.70 -2.31
CA HIS A 43 -12.00 -2.97 -3.21
C HIS A 43 -11.54 -2.96 -4.67
N GLY A 44 -10.50 -3.68 -5.04
CA GLY A 44 -10.03 -3.73 -6.42
C GLY A 44 -11.14 -4.14 -7.38
N ALA A 45 -11.10 -3.58 -8.59
CA ALA A 45 -12.18 -3.73 -9.56
C ALA A 45 -12.23 -5.14 -10.16
N THR A 46 -11.08 -5.82 -10.27
CA THR A 46 -11.01 -7.16 -10.85
C THR A 46 -10.32 -8.11 -9.90
N GLU A 47 -10.55 -9.41 -10.10
CA GLU A 47 -9.86 -10.44 -9.32
C GLU A 47 -8.34 -10.36 -9.55
N ALA A 48 -7.92 -10.06 -10.78
CA ALA A 48 -6.49 -9.92 -11.09
C ALA A 48 -5.88 -8.77 -10.29
N GLU A 49 -6.56 -7.63 -10.21
CA GLU A 49 -6.07 -6.48 -9.44
C GLU A 49 -5.96 -6.82 -7.95
N ARG A 50 -6.96 -7.48 -7.39
CA ARG A 50 -6.95 -7.88 -5.98
C ARG A 50 -5.84 -8.87 -5.69
N ARG A 51 -5.64 -9.85 -6.58
CA ARG A 51 -4.57 -10.85 -6.45
C ARG A 51 -3.19 -10.22 -6.51
N ASP A 52 -2.97 -9.33 -7.47
CA ASP A 52 -1.69 -8.65 -7.63
C ASP A 52 -1.36 -7.80 -6.41
N ALA A 53 -2.37 -7.16 -5.84
CA ALA A 53 -2.21 -6.40 -4.61
C ALA A 53 -1.82 -7.30 -3.43
N ARG A 54 -2.42 -8.48 -3.32
CA ARG A 54 -2.04 -9.46 -2.28
C ARG A 54 -0.59 -9.91 -2.43
N VAL A 55 -0.15 -10.16 -3.65
CA VAL A 55 1.24 -10.55 -3.91
C VAL A 55 2.21 -9.45 -3.51
N LEU A 56 1.92 -8.22 -3.91
CA LEU A 56 2.76 -7.08 -3.55
C LEU A 56 2.80 -6.87 -2.03
N LEU A 57 1.67 -7.04 -1.36
CA LEU A 57 1.60 -6.94 0.10
C LEU A 57 2.51 -7.97 0.77
N MET A 58 2.53 -9.19 0.26
CA MET A 58 3.44 -10.23 0.76
C MET A 58 4.90 -9.83 0.59
N VAL A 59 5.25 -9.26 -0.56
CA VAL A 59 6.62 -8.80 -0.82
C VAL A 59 7.02 -7.71 0.17
N VAL A 60 6.15 -6.75 0.40
CA VAL A 60 6.40 -5.65 1.34
C VAL A 60 6.55 -6.20 2.77
N ASP A 61 5.72 -7.14 3.16
CA ASP A 61 5.79 -7.74 4.50
C ASP A 61 7.08 -8.54 4.69
N VAL A 62 7.54 -9.25 3.67
CA VAL A 62 8.81 -9.99 3.74
C VAL A 62 10.00 -9.05 3.89
N ARG A 63 9.98 -7.88 3.23
CA ARG A 63 11.07 -6.90 3.32
C ARG A 63 11.11 -6.17 4.66
N ARG A 64 10.01 -6.15 5.39
CA ARG A 64 9.85 -5.33 6.58
C ARG A 64 10.90 -5.62 7.68
N PRO A 65 11.19 -6.88 8.04
CA PRO A 65 12.21 -7.17 9.03
C PRO A 65 13.62 -6.72 8.61
N VAL A 66 13.94 -6.89 7.32
CA VAL A 66 15.25 -6.49 6.79
C VAL A 66 15.43 -4.98 6.90
N ARG A 67 14.42 -4.21 6.51
CA ARG A 67 14.49 -2.75 6.59
C ARG A 67 14.53 -2.25 8.02
N ALA A 68 13.82 -2.88 8.93
CA ALA A 68 13.89 -2.54 10.35
C ALA A 68 15.28 -2.78 10.92
N ALA A 69 15.89 -3.91 10.57
CA ALA A 69 17.25 -4.24 10.98
C ALA A 69 18.27 -3.24 10.43
N GLN A 70 18.11 -2.83 9.18
CA GLN A 70 18.97 -1.83 8.56
C GLN A 70 18.86 -0.48 9.26
N ARG A 71 17.67 -0.05 9.60
CA ARG A 71 17.45 1.21 10.32
C ARG A 71 18.10 1.19 11.70
N ASP A 72 17.99 0.09 12.42
CA ASP A 72 18.61 -0.07 13.73
C ASP A 72 20.14 -0.02 13.62
N LYS A 73 20.69 -0.67 12.62
CA LYS A 73 22.11 -0.67 12.34
C LYS A 73 22.62 0.73 12.05
N GLN A 74 21.90 1.49 11.22
CA GLN A 74 22.24 2.88 10.91
C GLN A 74 22.17 3.77 12.15
N ARG A 75 21.17 3.55 12.99
CA ARG A 75 21.01 4.31 14.22
C ARG A 75 22.18 4.09 15.18
N ARG A 76 22.64 2.85 15.28
CA ARG A 76 23.79 2.51 16.14
C ARG A 76 25.10 3.03 15.60
N ALA A 77 25.21 3.19 14.29
CA ALA A 77 26.43 3.69 13.66
C ALA A 77 26.62 5.18 13.83
N ARG A 78 25.61 5.93 14.25
CA ARG A 78 25.71 7.36 14.50
C ARG A 78 26.40 7.60 15.83
N PRO A 79 27.40 8.51 15.84
CA PRO A 79 28.05 8.90 17.10
C PRO A 79 27.10 9.62 18.06
#